data_c6886965fdae2b71c2d03ae0033e205a
#
_entry.id   c6886965fdae2b71c2d03ae0033e205a
#
_cell.length_a   1.000
_cell.length_b   1.000
_cell.length_c   1.000
_cell.angle_alpha   90.00
_cell.angle_beta   90.00
_cell.angle_gamma   90.00
#
_symmetry.space_group_name_H-M   'P 1'
#
loop_
_entity.id
_entity.type
_entity.pdbx_description
1 polymer ?
#
loop_
_entity_poly.entity_id
_entity_poly.type
_entity_poly.pdbx_seq_one_letter_code
_entity_poly.pdbx_strand_id
1 'polypeptide(L)'
;MLDSLSRAARQSGSNNARVIKSVDGPLERSSDCCVPMIDPHSLFLISAAFVAVVGLIVLIAVFKLNPFITLLLTSLALAVVTGMPLSTVVHSFEAGVGATLGHIAIVVALGTMLGKMMAESGGADQIAHTLIRFFGEKRVHWAMMVIGLVVGLPAFFEVGFVLLIPIAFTVARRTRTSLIMVGLPMVAGLSVVHGLVPPHPAALLAVTIYKADVGRTIFYALLVGLPSAVIAGPLYAKLIAPHIRLPAENPMAAQFVDHGKERSLPGFWLTLFTILFPVGLMLIGSSADALSTPGGAVNQGLHLVGNDDMALLIGVLLSFFTLGRMRGFTRATILRFSNECLAPTATITLLVGAGGGFGRILQDSGVAQAIIGVALHSHVPLLLLAWTLAALMRLATGSSTVAMTTAAGIVAPIALHSAGVHPELLAIATGAGSLIFSHVNDGGFWLVKEYFNMSVAQTIKTWSVCETIISVTALVFTVALSCVV
;
A
#
# COMPACT_ATOMS: atom_id res chain seq x y z
N MET A 1 -21.19 48.49 -13.56
CA MET A 1 -20.31 47.40 -13.15
C MET A 1 -20.48 46.12 -14.00
N LEU A 2 -21.49 46.05 -14.86
CA LEU A 2 -21.72 44.92 -15.82
C LEU A 2 -21.11 45.15 -17.20
N ASP A 3 -20.74 46.40 -17.56
CA ASP A 3 -20.14 46.74 -18.85
C ASP A 3 -18.62 46.57 -18.95
N SER A 4 -17.93 46.45 -17.81
CA SER A 4 -16.48 46.19 -17.74
C SER A 4 -16.10 44.72 -17.92
N LEU A 5 -17.01 43.80 -17.63
CA LEU A 5 -16.77 42.33 -17.76
C LEU A 5 -17.01 41.82 -19.19
N SER A 6 -17.82 42.55 -20.01
CA SER A 6 -18.07 42.19 -21.40
C SER A 6 -16.93 42.57 -22.36
N ARG A 7 -16.06 43.52 -21.98
CA ARG A 7 -14.89 43.91 -22.79
C ARG A 7 -13.65 43.03 -22.55
N ALA A 8 -13.51 42.44 -21.37
CA ALA A 8 -12.41 41.53 -21.08
C ALA A 8 -12.55 40.15 -21.77
N ALA A 9 -13.80 39.70 -22.00
CA ALA A 9 -14.07 38.44 -22.67
C ALA A 9 -13.87 38.47 -24.20
N ARG A 10 -13.87 39.66 -24.83
CA ARG A 10 -13.64 39.80 -26.28
C ARG A 10 -12.18 39.98 -26.70
N GLN A 11 -11.27 40.28 -25.76
CA GLN A 11 -9.84 40.40 -26.06
C GLN A 11 -9.07 39.06 -25.87
N SER A 12 -9.64 38.09 -25.16
CA SER A 12 -9.02 36.76 -24.96
C SER A 12 -9.27 35.78 -26.14
N GLY A 13 -10.25 36.05 -27.00
CA GLY A 13 -10.64 35.18 -28.13
C GLY A 13 -9.83 35.36 -29.42
N SER A 14 -8.97 36.40 -29.51
CA SER A 14 -8.28 36.74 -30.76
C SER A 14 -6.85 36.25 -30.89
N ASN A 15 -6.22 35.78 -29.81
CA ASN A 15 -4.81 35.33 -29.84
C ASN A 15 -4.61 33.83 -30.00
N ASN A 16 -5.66 33.01 -29.86
CA ASN A 16 -5.53 31.55 -30.04
C ASN A 16 -5.82 31.05 -31.46
N ALA A 17 -6.18 31.93 -32.38
CA ALA A 17 -6.48 31.55 -33.77
C ALA A 17 -5.28 31.72 -34.74
N ARG A 18 -4.10 32.15 -34.30
CA ARG A 18 -2.92 32.37 -35.16
C ARG A 18 -1.77 31.38 -34.98
N VAL A 19 -1.91 30.35 -34.14
CA VAL A 19 -0.85 29.35 -33.93
C VAL A 19 -1.09 28.02 -34.67
N ILE A 20 -2.22 27.87 -35.37
CA ILE A 20 -2.55 26.65 -36.13
C ILE A 20 -2.48 26.87 -37.66
N LYS A 21 -1.53 27.64 -38.17
CA LYS A 21 -1.25 27.72 -39.61
C LYS A 21 0.23 27.87 -39.87
N SER A 22 1.01 26.80 -39.72
CA SER A 22 2.27 26.53 -40.42
C SER A 22 2.89 25.22 -40.01
N VAL A 23 2.29 24.07 -40.29
CA VAL A 23 2.96 22.79 -40.34
C VAL A 23 2.51 22.04 -41.60
N ASP A 24 2.72 22.66 -42.76
CA ASP A 24 2.73 21.98 -44.06
C ASP A 24 4.12 22.21 -44.67
N GLY A 25 5.12 21.50 -44.13
CA GLY A 25 6.41 21.30 -44.77
C GLY A 25 6.51 19.86 -45.27
N PRO A 26 7.21 19.57 -46.37
CA PRO A 26 7.29 18.24 -46.94
C PRO A 26 7.95 17.29 -45.98
N LEU A 27 7.31 16.12 -45.76
CA LEU A 27 7.87 14.96 -45.02
C LEU A 27 9.13 14.49 -45.76
N GLU A 28 10.29 15.00 -45.39
CA GLU A 28 11.55 14.36 -45.71
C GLU A 28 11.58 12.97 -44.99
N ARG A 29 11.51 11.92 -45.78
CA ARG A 29 11.79 10.55 -45.35
C ARG A 29 13.29 10.47 -45.03
N SER A 30 13.67 10.79 -43.84
CA SER A 30 14.97 10.34 -43.29
C SER A 30 14.79 8.90 -42.82
N SER A 31 15.20 7.97 -43.66
CA SER A 31 15.42 6.55 -43.32
C SER A 31 16.70 6.41 -42.49
N ASP A 32 16.70 7.00 -41.30
CA ASP A 32 17.70 6.64 -40.32
C ASP A 32 17.03 5.80 -39.24
N CYS A 33 17.33 4.51 -39.26
CA CYS A 33 17.13 3.58 -38.17
C CYS A 33 17.99 4.02 -36.96
N CYS A 34 17.66 5.18 -36.38
CA CYS A 34 18.16 5.55 -35.05
C CYS A 34 17.38 4.72 -34.05
N VAL A 35 18.00 3.66 -33.55
CA VAL A 35 17.61 3.08 -32.24
C VAL A 35 17.53 4.27 -31.29
N PRO A 36 16.38 4.56 -30.66
CA PRO A 36 16.27 5.68 -29.74
C PRO A 36 17.26 5.46 -28.59
N MET A 37 18.37 6.19 -28.61
CA MET A 37 19.35 6.13 -27.53
C MET A 37 18.68 6.72 -26.28
N ILE A 38 18.60 5.92 -25.22
CA ILE A 38 18.18 6.41 -23.90
C ILE A 38 19.07 7.62 -23.59
N ASP A 39 18.43 8.76 -23.26
CA ASP A 39 19.15 9.96 -22.87
C ASP A 39 20.17 9.65 -21.76
N PRO A 40 21.48 9.99 -21.95
CA PRO A 40 22.53 9.72 -20.95
C PRO A 40 22.21 10.28 -19.57
N HIS A 41 21.50 11.40 -19.49
CA HIS A 41 21.06 11.99 -18.22
C HIS A 41 20.00 11.13 -17.52
N SER A 42 19.03 10.61 -18.25
CA SER A 42 18.04 9.67 -17.71
C SER A 42 18.69 8.39 -17.18
N LEU A 43 19.66 7.84 -17.91
CA LEU A 43 20.41 6.67 -17.46
C LEU A 43 21.21 6.96 -16.19
N PHE A 44 21.82 8.14 -16.10
CA PHE A 44 22.54 8.60 -14.90
C PHE A 44 21.60 8.67 -13.68
N LEU A 45 20.42 9.32 -13.82
CA LEU A 45 19.46 9.44 -12.72
C LEU A 45 18.95 8.07 -12.21
N ILE A 46 18.62 7.15 -13.13
CA ILE A 46 18.18 5.80 -12.78
C ILE A 46 19.31 5.03 -12.09
N SER A 47 20.56 5.16 -12.60
CA SER A 47 21.74 4.53 -11.98
C SER A 47 22.03 5.08 -10.60
N ALA A 48 21.93 6.40 -10.41
CA ALA A 48 22.12 7.06 -9.12
C ALA A 48 21.09 6.59 -8.09
N ALA A 49 19.80 6.46 -8.50
CA ALA A 49 18.75 5.94 -7.64
C ALA A 49 19.01 4.47 -7.26
N PHE A 50 19.40 3.64 -8.21
CA PHE A 50 19.76 2.24 -7.95
C PHE A 50 20.91 2.12 -6.95
N VAL A 51 21.99 2.88 -7.15
CA VAL A 51 23.15 2.92 -6.24
C VAL A 51 22.74 3.42 -4.84
N ALA A 52 21.85 4.43 -4.75
CA ALA A 52 21.34 4.93 -3.48
C ALA A 52 20.56 3.85 -2.70
N VAL A 53 19.67 3.11 -3.38
CA VAL A 53 18.89 2.03 -2.75
C VAL A 53 19.81 0.89 -2.30
N VAL A 54 20.72 0.43 -3.16
CA VAL A 54 21.68 -0.61 -2.81
C VAL A 54 22.60 -0.16 -1.66
N GLY A 55 23.11 1.07 -1.74
CA GLY A 55 23.94 1.68 -0.70
C GLY A 55 23.22 1.74 0.65
N LEU A 56 21.96 2.15 0.66
CA LEU A 56 21.11 2.18 1.87
C LEU A 56 20.99 0.79 2.49
N ILE A 57 20.67 -0.24 1.68
CA ILE A 57 20.57 -1.62 2.14
C ILE A 57 21.90 -2.10 2.73
N VAL A 58 23.03 -1.82 2.08
CA VAL A 58 24.38 -2.19 2.55
C VAL A 58 24.70 -1.49 3.87
N LEU A 59 24.46 -0.17 3.96
CA LEU A 59 24.71 0.60 5.18
C LEU A 59 23.94 0.06 6.39
N ILE A 60 22.69 -0.35 6.20
CA ILE A 60 21.89 -0.91 7.29
C ILE A 60 22.28 -2.37 7.57
N ALA A 61 22.39 -3.21 6.53
CA ALA A 61 22.58 -4.66 6.71
C ALA A 61 24.00 -5.07 7.09
N VAL A 62 25.02 -4.42 6.49
CA VAL A 62 26.43 -4.75 6.70
C VAL A 62 27.04 -3.85 7.76
N PHE A 63 26.92 -2.52 7.62
CA PHE A 63 27.51 -1.55 8.55
C PHE A 63 26.69 -1.35 9.82
N LYS A 64 25.45 -1.92 9.90
CA LYS A 64 24.60 -1.84 11.09
C LYS A 64 24.25 -0.41 11.52
N LEU A 65 24.21 0.53 10.60
CA LEU A 65 23.82 1.91 10.88
C LEU A 65 22.33 1.99 11.22
N ASN A 66 21.98 2.98 12.03
CA ASN A 66 20.57 3.24 12.35
C ASN A 66 19.77 3.55 11.09
N PRO A 67 18.65 2.84 10.82
CA PRO A 67 17.89 2.99 9.59
C PRO A 67 17.40 4.42 9.33
N PHE A 68 16.95 5.14 10.36
CA PHE A 68 16.48 6.53 10.23
C PHE A 68 17.61 7.45 9.74
N ILE A 69 18.77 7.37 10.38
CA ILE A 69 19.95 8.16 9.99
C ILE A 69 20.40 7.78 8.57
N THR A 70 20.39 6.50 8.25
CA THR A 70 20.80 6.02 6.93
C THR A 70 19.86 6.51 5.83
N LEU A 71 18.56 6.47 6.05
CA LEU A 71 17.55 7.01 5.13
C LEU A 71 17.78 8.50 4.88
N LEU A 72 18.01 9.28 5.94
CA LEU A 72 18.28 10.72 5.82
C LEU A 72 19.56 10.99 5.04
N LEU A 73 20.68 10.34 5.41
CA LEU A 73 21.99 10.52 4.74
C LEU A 73 21.94 10.13 3.26
N THR A 74 21.31 8.98 2.96
CA THR A 74 21.20 8.50 1.57
C THR A 74 20.30 9.43 0.74
N SER A 75 19.23 9.97 1.33
CA SER A 75 18.38 10.97 0.69
C SER A 75 19.15 12.23 0.32
N LEU A 76 19.92 12.77 1.27
CA LEU A 76 20.74 13.97 1.05
C LEU A 76 21.84 13.70 -0.01
N ALA A 77 22.51 12.55 0.06
CA ALA A 77 23.52 12.16 -0.92
C ALA A 77 22.92 12.04 -2.32
N LEU A 78 21.77 11.38 -2.47
CA LEU A 78 21.07 11.25 -3.75
C LEU A 78 20.69 12.63 -4.30
N ALA A 79 20.09 13.49 -3.48
CA ALA A 79 19.69 14.83 -3.91
C ALA A 79 20.88 15.66 -4.44
N VAL A 80 22.02 15.59 -3.77
CA VAL A 80 23.25 16.28 -4.20
C VAL A 80 23.79 15.70 -5.50
N VAL A 81 23.88 14.36 -5.61
CA VAL A 81 24.38 13.66 -6.80
C VAL A 81 23.51 13.93 -8.02
N THR A 82 22.20 13.99 -7.86
CA THR A 82 21.26 14.27 -8.95
C THR A 82 21.13 15.75 -9.30
N GLY A 83 21.85 16.63 -8.59
CA GLY A 83 21.88 18.07 -8.87
C GLY A 83 20.64 18.83 -8.38
N MET A 84 19.92 18.33 -7.40
CA MET A 84 18.82 19.09 -6.80
C MET A 84 19.32 20.40 -6.17
N PRO A 85 18.56 21.51 -6.27
CA PRO A 85 18.93 22.76 -5.60
C PRO A 85 19.04 22.54 -4.09
N LEU A 86 20.20 22.84 -3.50
CA LEU A 86 20.49 22.60 -2.08
C LEU A 86 19.46 23.28 -1.14
N SER A 87 18.88 24.40 -1.57
CA SER A 87 17.83 25.12 -0.83
C SER A 87 16.53 24.31 -0.72
N THR A 88 16.26 23.35 -1.60
CA THR A 88 15.02 22.58 -1.61
C THR A 88 15.15 21.18 -1.00
N VAL A 89 16.37 20.66 -0.86
CA VAL A 89 16.63 19.27 -0.44
C VAL A 89 15.97 18.94 0.91
N VAL A 90 16.22 19.77 1.92
CA VAL A 90 15.67 19.55 3.27
C VAL A 90 14.14 19.65 3.23
N HIS A 91 13.61 20.66 2.55
CA HIS A 91 12.17 20.85 2.41
C HIS A 91 11.47 19.68 1.69
N SER A 92 12.07 19.15 0.62
CA SER A 92 11.54 17.96 -0.08
C SER A 92 11.51 16.73 0.83
N PHE A 93 12.58 16.51 1.60
CA PHE A 93 12.61 15.40 2.56
C PHE A 93 11.55 15.58 3.64
N GLU A 94 11.44 16.77 4.27
CA GLU A 94 10.43 17.10 5.28
C GLU A 94 9.01 16.97 4.73
N ALA A 95 8.75 17.42 3.50
CA ALA A 95 7.46 17.28 2.84
C ALA A 95 7.08 15.81 2.65
N GLY A 96 8.04 14.95 2.25
CA GLY A 96 7.83 13.51 2.13
C GLY A 96 7.55 12.83 3.47
N VAL A 97 8.31 13.20 4.51
CA VAL A 97 8.07 12.74 5.90
C VAL A 97 6.69 13.17 6.35
N GLY A 98 6.34 14.46 6.21
CA GLY A 98 5.06 15.01 6.66
C GLY A 98 3.86 14.40 5.96
N ALA A 99 3.92 14.21 4.63
CA ALA A 99 2.86 13.59 3.85
C ALA A 99 2.61 12.13 4.30
N THR A 100 3.69 11.37 4.52
CA THR A 100 3.60 9.98 4.96
C THR A 100 3.11 9.88 6.39
N LEU A 101 3.65 10.67 7.31
CA LEU A 101 3.25 10.66 8.72
C LEU A 101 1.83 11.16 8.93
N GLY A 102 1.39 12.16 8.16
CA GLY A 102 0.03 12.71 8.26
C GLY A 102 -1.05 11.66 8.13
N HIS A 103 -0.81 10.65 7.28
CA HIS A 103 -1.73 9.51 7.12
C HIS A 103 -1.40 8.35 8.09
N ILE A 104 -0.18 7.86 8.09
CA ILE A 104 0.16 6.59 8.77
C ILE A 104 0.20 6.73 10.30
N ALA A 105 0.56 7.89 10.85
CA ALA A 105 0.68 8.04 12.29
C ALA A 105 -0.66 7.85 13.02
N ILE A 106 -1.75 8.40 12.49
CA ILE A 106 -3.10 8.27 13.04
C ILE A 106 -3.55 6.82 12.96
N VAL A 107 -3.39 6.20 11.79
CA VAL A 107 -3.75 4.80 11.54
C VAL A 107 -3.02 3.85 12.50
N VAL A 108 -1.70 4.00 12.62
CA VAL A 108 -0.88 3.16 13.51
C VAL A 108 -1.26 3.37 14.97
N ALA A 109 -1.47 4.60 15.41
CA ALA A 109 -1.88 4.90 16.79
C ALA A 109 -3.25 4.27 17.12
N LEU A 110 -4.27 4.56 16.32
CA LEU A 110 -5.62 4.05 16.56
C LEU A 110 -5.71 2.53 16.39
N GLY A 111 -5.06 1.99 15.36
CA GLY A 111 -5.04 0.55 15.12
C GLY A 111 -4.33 -0.21 16.25
N THR A 112 -3.22 0.34 16.77
CA THR A 112 -2.51 -0.28 17.91
C THR A 112 -3.33 -0.19 19.20
N MET A 113 -4.08 0.91 19.43
CA MET A 113 -5.02 1.01 20.57
C MET A 113 -6.12 -0.06 20.47
N LEU A 114 -6.73 -0.23 19.30
CA LEU A 114 -7.73 -1.27 19.08
C LEU A 114 -7.13 -2.68 19.28
N GLY A 115 -5.92 -2.90 18.75
CA GLY A 115 -5.18 -4.15 18.93
C GLY A 115 -4.85 -4.44 20.39
N LYS A 116 -4.44 -3.43 21.17
CA LYS A 116 -4.20 -3.55 22.61
C LYS A 116 -5.47 -3.90 23.37
N MET A 117 -6.58 -3.23 23.06
CA MET A 117 -7.88 -3.56 23.65
C MET A 117 -8.32 -5.01 23.34
N MET A 118 -8.09 -5.47 22.11
CA MET A 118 -8.34 -6.87 21.74
C MET A 118 -7.47 -7.85 22.55
N ALA A 119 -6.18 -7.55 22.69
CA ALA A 119 -5.27 -8.42 23.43
C ALA A 119 -5.65 -8.51 24.91
N GLU A 120 -5.80 -7.34 25.57
CA GLU A 120 -6.09 -7.27 27.01
C GLU A 120 -7.47 -7.81 27.39
N SER A 121 -8.44 -7.73 26.50
CA SER A 121 -9.80 -8.30 26.71
C SER A 121 -9.86 -9.81 26.50
N GLY A 122 -8.82 -10.44 25.90
CA GLY A 122 -8.86 -11.82 25.40
C GLY A 122 -9.57 -11.98 24.06
N GLY A 123 -9.89 -10.86 23.36
CA GLY A 123 -10.56 -10.89 22.06
C GLY A 123 -9.72 -11.53 20.97
N ALA A 124 -8.44 -11.25 20.93
CA ALA A 124 -7.50 -11.89 19.98
C ALA A 124 -7.42 -13.39 20.23
N ASP A 125 -7.41 -13.82 21.49
CA ASP A 125 -7.42 -15.23 21.87
C ASP A 125 -8.73 -15.94 21.44
N GLN A 126 -9.86 -15.26 21.59
CA GLN A 126 -11.17 -15.80 21.17
C GLN A 126 -11.23 -16.02 19.64
N ILE A 127 -10.75 -15.04 18.85
CA ILE A 127 -10.69 -15.16 17.39
C ILE A 127 -9.73 -16.31 17.01
N ALA A 128 -8.51 -16.30 17.56
CA ALA A 128 -7.52 -17.34 17.27
C ALA A 128 -8.03 -18.74 17.61
N HIS A 129 -8.67 -18.92 18.79
CA HIS A 129 -9.27 -20.18 19.20
C HIS A 129 -10.34 -20.66 18.22
N THR A 130 -11.21 -19.75 17.78
CA THR A 130 -12.28 -20.09 16.82
C THR A 130 -11.70 -20.46 15.45
N LEU A 131 -10.68 -19.73 14.95
CA LEU A 131 -9.99 -20.05 13.70
C LEU A 131 -9.29 -21.42 13.76
N ILE A 132 -8.57 -21.69 14.84
CA ILE A 132 -7.90 -22.98 15.03
C ILE A 132 -8.92 -24.12 15.12
N ARG A 133 -10.03 -23.91 15.83
CA ARG A 133 -11.11 -24.90 15.92
C ARG A 133 -11.75 -25.21 14.57
N PHE A 134 -11.95 -24.20 13.72
CA PHE A 134 -12.64 -24.34 12.43
C PHE A 134 -11.72 -24.89 11.33
N PHE A 135 -10.51 -24.32 11.19
CA PHE A 135 -9.57 -24.68 10.11
C PHE A 135 -8.55 -25.75 10.54
N GLY A 136 -8.37 -25.96 11.83
CA GLY A 136 -7.31 -26.78 12.42
C GLY A 136 -5.94 -26.08 12.38
N GLU A 137 -5.03 -26.48 13.26
CA GLU A 137 -3.69 -25.88 13.39
C GLU A 137 -2.89 -25.92 12.09
N LYS A 138 -3.01 -27.01 11.32
CA LYS A 138 -2.27 -27.22 10.07
C LYS A 138 -2.71 -26.30 8.93
N ARG A 139 -3.92 -25.77 8.96
CA ARG A 139 -4.52 -24.97 7.88
C ARG A 139 -4.80 -23.51 8.27
N VAL A 140 -4.48 -23.11 9.49
CA VAL A 140 -4.79 -21.77 9.99
C VAL A 140 -4.16 -20.65 9.13
N HIS A 141 -3.04 -20.89 8.47
CA HIS A 141 -2.40 -19.97 7.56
C HIS A 141 -3.27 -19.63 6.33
N TRP A 142 -4.12 -20.57 5.87
CA TRP A 142 -5.11 -20.29 4.83
C TRP A 142 -6.21 -19.36 5.33
N ALA A 143 -6.67 -19.58 6.57
CA ALA A 143 -7.63 -18.70 7.21
C ALA A 143 -7.11 -17.27 7.33
N MET A 144 -5.83 -17.11 7.69
CA MET A 144 -5.21 -15.80 7.79
C MET A 144 -5.12 -15.06 6.44
N MET A 145 -4.89 -15.79 5.34
CA MET A 145 -4.96 -15.22 3.99
C MET A 145 -6.38 -14.72 3.67
N VAL A 146 -7.39 -15.54 3.93
CA VAL A 146 -8.80 -15.15 3.67
C VAL A 146 -9.21 -13.95 4.50
N ILE A 147 -8.80 -13.90 5.79
CA ILE A 147 -9.08 -12.75 6.65
C ILE A 147 -8.39 -11.50 6.12
N GLY A 148 -7.13 -11.62 5.67
CA GLY A 148 -6.40 -10.53 5.03
C GLY A 148 -7.15 -10.00 3.80
N LEU A 149 -7.65 -10.89 2.92
CA LEU A 149 -8.47 -10.51 1.77
C LEU A 149 -9.73 -9.75 2.19
N VAL A 150 -10.48 -10.27 3.15
CA VAL A 150 -11.77 -9.66 3.58
C VAL A 150 -11.56 -8.31 4.24
N VAL A 151 -10.60 -8.21 5.17
CA VAL A 151 -10.33 -6.96 5.91
C VAL A 151 -9.70 -5.91 5.01
N GLY A 152 -8.87 -6.33 4.04
CA GLY A 152 -8.22 -5.43 3.09
C GLY A 152 -9.14 -4.82 2.03
N LEU A 153 -10.35 -5.37 1.80
CA LEU A 153 -11.24 -4.87 0.74
C LEU A 153 -11.53 -3.36 0.83
N PRO A 154 -11.97 -2.80 1.98
CA PRO A 154 -12.24 -1.37 2.10
C PRO A 154 -11.05 -0.58 2.67
N ALA A 155 -10.07 -1.23 3.28
CA ALA A 155 -9.02 -0.58 4.08
C ALA A 155 -7.68 -0.55 3.35
N PHE A 156 -6.92 0.53 3.51
CA PHE A 156 -5.52 0.55 3.09
C PHE A 156 -4.72 -0.54 3.80
N PHE A 157 -3.62 -0.98 3.15
CA PHE A 157 -2.77 -2.05 3.65
C PHE A 157 -2.34 -1.86 5.11
N GLU A 158 -1.91 -0.66 5.47
CA GLU A 158 -1.43 -0.31 6.80
C GLU A 158 -2.51 -0.49 7.86
N VAL A 159 -3.74 -0.05 7.55
CA VAL A 159 -4.92 -0.20 8.42
C VAL A 159 -5.22 -1.68 8.67
N GLY A 160 -5.38 -2.45 7.59
CA GLY A 160 -5.68 -3.87 7.66
C GLY A 160 -4.58 -4.64 8.39
N PHE A 161 -3.31 -4.31 8.14
CA PHE A 161 -2.16 -4.92 8.80
C PHE A 161 -2.19 -4.70 10.32
N VAL A 162 -2.34 -3.43 10.77
CA VAL A 162 -2.32 -3.11 12.21
C VAL A 162 -3.52 -3.72 12.93
N LEU A 163 -4.68 -3.80 12.28
CA LEU A 163 -5.86 -4.47 12.83
C LEU A 163 -5.66 -5.98 13.02
N LEU A 164 -4.97 -6.64 12.08
CA LEU A 164 -4.86 -8.10 12.08
C LEU A 164 -3.62 -8.62 12.82
N ILE A 165 -2.61 -7.81 13.06
CA ILE A 165 -1.34 -8.25 13.65
C ILE A 165 -1.50 -8.88 15.05
N PRO A 166 -2.37 -8.41 15.97
CA PRO A 166 -2.61 -9.05 17.24
C PRO A 166 -3.15 -10.48 17.10
N ILE A 167 -4.01 -10.71 16.10
CA ILE A 167 -4.54 -12.03 15.78
C ILE A 167 -3.41 -12.93 15.27
N ALA A 168 -2.56 -12.42 14.36
CA ALA A 168 -1.42 -13.17 13.83
C ALA A 168 -0.45 -13.59 14.94
N PHE A 169 -0.12 -12.72 15.89
CA PHE A 169 0.71 -13.05 17.06
C PHE A 169 0.06 -14.13 17.92
N THR A 170 -1.23 -13.99 18.22
CA THR A 170 -1.96 -14.94 19.05
C THR A 170 -2.06 -16.31 18.38
N VAL A 171 -2.37 -16.35 17.08
CA VAL A 171 -2.42 -17.59 16.29
C VAL A 171 -1.06 -18.27 16.27
N ALA A 172 0.02 -17.53 15.93
CA ALA A 172 1.38 -18.07 15.87
C ALA A 172 1.80 -18.67 17.21
N ARG A 173 1.51 -17.98 18.32
CA ARG A 173 1.80 -18.46 19.68
C ARG A 173 1.01 -19.73 20.04
N ARG A 174 -0.31 -19.75 19.80
CA ARG A 174 -1.17 -20.88 20.15
C ARG A 174 -0.88 -22.12 19.33
N THR A 175 -0.59 -21.97 18.05
CA THR A 175 -0.26 -23.09 17.16
C THR A 175 1.21 -23.47 17.20
N ARG A 176 2.04 -22.76 17.96
CA ARG A 176 3.52 -22.91 17.99
C ARG A 176 4.13 -22.87 16.59
N THR A 177 3.54 -22.08 15.71
CA THR A 177 3.96 -21.94 14.32
C THR A 177 4.76 -20.65 14.16
N SER A 178 5.71 -20.61 13.22
CA SER A 178 6.45 -19.40 12.90
C SER A 178 5.49 -18.25 12.54
N LEU A 179 5.78 -17.03 13.04
CA LEU A 179 5.02 -15.83 12.66
C LEU A 179 5.03 -15.59 11.15
N ILE A 180 6.11 -15.97 10.45
CA ILE A 180 6.17 -15.90 8.98
C ILE A 180 5.11 -16.79 8.35
N MET A 181 4.91 -18.00 8.88
CA MET A 181 3.93 -18.96 8.36
C MET A 181 2.47 -18.46 8.50
N VAL A 182 2.22 -17.63 9.49
CA VAL A 182 0.89 -17.08 9.80
C VAL A 182 0.70 -15.70 9.17
N GLY A 183 1.71 -14.84 9.34
CA GLY A 183 1.65 -13.43 8.95
C GLY A 183 1.84 -13.22 7.44
N LEU A 184 2.71 -13.98 6.76
CA LEU A 184 2.94 -13.79 5.33
C LEU A 184 1.69 -14.09 4.48
N PRO A 185 0.90 -15.15 4.72
CA PRO A 185 -0.40 -15.32 4.07
C PRO A 185 -1.38 -14.18 4.33
N MET A 186 -1.41 -13.65 5.56
CA MET A 186 -2.24 -12.52 5.94
C MET A 186 -1.90 -11.27 5.11
N VAL A 187 -0.62 -10.92 5.07
CA VAL A 187 -0.18 -9.72 4.30
C VAL A 187 -0.33 -9.92 2.80
N ALA A 188 -0.16 -11.15 2.28
CA ALA A 188 -0.43 -11.45 0.88
C ALA A 188 -1.91 -11.22 0.52
N GLY A 189 -2.83 -11.63 1.40
CA GLY A 189 -4.26 -11.36 1.25
C GLY A 189 -4.57 -9.86 1.23
N LEU A 190 -4.03 -9.11 2.19
CA LEU A 190 -4.17 -7.65 2.24
C LEU A 190 -3.63 -6.97 0.99
N SER A 191 -2.44 -7.38 0.53
CA SER A 191 -1.77 -6.76 -0.60
C SER A 191 -2.47 -7.01 -1.93
N VAL A 192 -2.97 -8.23 -2.15
CA VAL A 192 -3.73 -8.57 -3.36
C VAL A 192 -4.97 -7.68 -3.51
N VAL A 193 -5.74 -7.48 -2.45
CA VAL A 193 -6.92 -6.61 -2.55
C VAL A 193 -6.54 -5.14 -2.65
N HIS A 194 -5.46 -4.72 -1.98
CA HIS A 194 -4.94 -3.36 -2.06
C HIS A 194 -4.62 -2.94 -3.51
N GLY A 195 -3.94 -3.80 -4.26
CA GLY A 195 -3.52 -3.47 -5.62
C GLY A 195 -4.51 -3.86 -6.71
N LEU A 196 -5.34 -4.88 -6.53
CA LEU A 196 -6.09 -5.48 -7.64
C LEU A 196 -7.60 -5.30 -7.54
N VAL A 197 -8.18 -5.30 -6.33
CA VAL A 197 -9.63 -5.54 -6.18
C VAL A 197 -10.39 -4.29 -5.75
N PRO A 198 -11.24 -3.69 -6.61
CA PRO A 198 -12.23 -2.73 -6.14
C PRO A 198 -13.19 -3.38 -5.11
N PRO A 199 -13.74 -2.65 -4.15
CA PRO A 199 -13.76 -1.20 -4.00
C PRO A 199 -12.56 -0.60 -3.25
N HIS A 200 -11.42 -1.30 -3.15
CA HIS A 200 -10.22 -0.71 -2.56
C HIS A 200 -9.89 0.62 -3.25
N PRO A 201 -9.63 1.73 -2.50
CA PRO A 201 -9.52 3.07 -3.08
C PRO A 201 -8.47 3.17 -4.20
N ALA A 202 -7.30 2.55 -4.05
CA ALA A 202 -6.25 2.58 -5.08
C ALA A 202 -6.69 1.88 -6.36
N ALA A 203 -7.27 0.68 -6.27
CA ALA A 203 -7.77 -0.07 -7.42
C ALA A 203 -8.94 0.67 -8.11
N LEU A 204 -9.84 1.28 -7.33
CA LEU A 204 -10.96 2.04 -7.85
C LEU A 204 -10.52 3.29 -8.64
N LEU A 205 -9.43 3.96 -8.21
CA LEU A 205 -8.85 5.07 -8.96
C LEU A 205 -8.36 4.62 -10.35
N ALA A 206 -7.66 3.50 -10.45
CA ALA A 206 -7.22 2.97 -11.74
C ALA A 206 -8.42 2.62 -12.65
N VAL A 207 -9.45 1.97 -12.09
CA VAL A 207 -10.71 1.67 -12.80
C VAL A 207 -11.35 2.93 -13.35
N THR A 208 -11.42 3.98 -12.56
CA THR A 208 -12.00 5.28 -12.96
C THR A 208 -11.17 5.95 -14.08
N ILE A 209 -9.84 5.95 -13.97
CA ILE A 209 -8.93 6.55 -14.95
C ILE A 209 -9.04 5.83 -16.31
N TYR A 210 -9.10 4.49 -16.30
CA TYR A 210 -9.27 3.70 -17.54
C TYR A 210 -10.72 3.64 -18.03
N LYS A 211 -11.68 4.18 -17.30
CA LYS A 211 -13.13 4.08 -17.58
C LYS A 211 -13.59 2.61 -17.68
N ALA A 212 -13.00 1.75 -16.87
CA ALA A 212 -13.34 0.33 -16.82
C ALA A 212 -14.64 0.09 -16.04
N ASP A 213 -15.33 -1.02 -16.35
CA ASP A 213 -16.49 -1.47 -15.57
C ASP A 213 -16.04 -2.04 -14.22
N VAL A 214 -16.58 -1.48 -13.13
CA VAL A 214 -16.20 -1.88 -11.76
C VAL A 214 -16.55 -3.34 -11.49
N GLY A 215 -17.72 -3.79 -11.90
CA GLY A 215 -18.18 -5.16 -11.64
C GLY A 215 -17.34 -6.21 -12.37
N ARG A 216 -17.05 -5.97 -13.67
CA ARG A 216 -16.16 -6.84 -14.45
C ARG A 216 -14.74 -6.81 -13.87
N THR A 217 -14.25 -5.64 -13.46
CA THR A 217 -12.92 -5.53 -12.85
C THR A 217 -12.85 -6.33 -11.56
N ILE A 218 -13.86 -6.27 -10.67
CA ILE A 218 -13.93 -7.11 -9.46
C ILE A 218 -13.86 -8.58 -9.81
N PHE A 219 -14.66 -9.02 -10.78
CA PHE A 219 -14.69 -10.44 -11.20
C PHE A 219 -13.33 -10.90 -11.72
N TYR A 220 -12.72 -10.16 -12.64
CA TYR A 220 -11.39 -10.49 -13.18
C TYR A 220 -10.29 -10.37 -12.15
N ALA A 221 -10.35 -9.36 -11.27
CA ALA A 221 -9.41 -9.18 -10.19
C ALA A 221 -9.45 -10.34 -9.18
N LEU A 222 -10.62 -10.92 -8.90
CA LEU A 222 -10.71 -12.11 -8.05
C LEU A 222 -10.16 -13.35 -8.75
N LEU A 223 -10.42 -13.53 -10.07
CA LEU A 223 -9.85 -14.63 -10.84
C LEU A 223 -8.31 -14.59 -10.89
N VAL A 224 -7.73 -13.40 -10.94
CA VAL A 224 -6.27 -13.17 -10.97
C VAL A 224 -5.70 -13.14 -9.56
N GLY A 225 -6.35 -12.45 -8.65
CA GLY A 225 -5.83 -12.14 -7.33
C GLY A 225 -5.86 -13.33 -6.37
N LEU A 226 -6.93 -14.14 -6.37
CA LEU A 226 -7.01 -15.29 -5.47
C LEU A 226 -5.88 -16.32 -5.70
N PRO A 227 -5.59 -16.79 -6.94
CA PRO A 227 -4.45 -17.68 -7.16
C PRO A 227 -3.11 -16.98 -6.85
N SER A 228 -2.97 -15.68 -7.11
CA SER A 228 -1.77 -14.93 -6.76
C SER A 228 -1.56 -14.88 -5.24
N ALA A 229 -2.63 -14.62 -4.46
CA ALA A 229 -2.60 -14.66 -3.00
C ALA A 229 -2.21 -16.05 -2.47
N VAL A 230 -2.71 -17.11 -3.08
CA VAL A 230 -2.37 -18.51 -2.72
C VAL A 230 -0.89 -18.78 -2.95
N ILE A 231 -0.36 -18.39 -4.09
CA ILE A 231 1.05 -18.63 -4.44
C ILE A 231 1.98 -17.82 -3.54
N ALA A 232 1.73 -16.52 -3.42
CA ALA A 232 2.58 -15.61 -2.66
C ALA A 232 2.41 -15.73 -1.13
N GLY A 233 1.24 -16.12 -0.65
CA GLY A 233 0.92 -16.28 0.76
C GLY A 233 1.22 -17.69 1.26
N PRO A 234 0.22 -18.59 1.32
CA PRO A 234 0.37 -19.90 1.93
C PRO A 234 1.48 -20.77 1.35
N LEU A 235 1.64 -20.79 0.01
CA LEU A 235 2.63 -21.63 -0.63
C LEU A 235 4.04 -21.10 -0.41
N TYR A 236 4.25 -19.80 -0.64
CA TYR A 236 5.55 -19.17 -0.40
C TYR A 236 5.93 -19.18 1.09
N ALA A 237 4.97 -18.92 1.98
CA ALA A 237 5.22 -19.00 3.42
C ALA A 237 5.75 -20.37 3.84
N LYS A 238 5.20 -21.49 3.32
CA LYS A 238 5.70 -22.84 3.58
C LYS A 238 7.15 -23.02 3.13
N LEU A 239 7.52 -22.38 2.02
CA LEU A 239 8.87 -22.49 1.46
C LEU A 239 9.88 -21.68 2.25
N ILE A 240 9.53 -20.45 2.63
CA ILE A 240 10.48 -19.50 3.21
C ILE A 240 10.56 -19.55 4.74
N ALA A 241 9.46 -19.89 5.44
CA ALA A 241 9.42 -19.89 6.90
C ALA A 241 10.51 -20.74 7.57
N PRO A 242 10.89 -21.94 7.07
CA PRO A 242 11.97 -22.71 7.66
C PRO A 242 13.35 -22.03 7.57
N HIS A 243 13.52 -21.10 6.61
CA HIS A 243 14.80 -20.43 6.35
C HIS A 243 14.94 -19.09 7.10
N ILE A 244 13.87 -18.61 7.72
CA ILE A 244 13.86 -17.34 8.46
C ILE A 244 13.77 -17.62 9.95
N ARG A 245 14.85 -17.30 10.66
CA ARG A 245 14.89 -17.36 12.11
C ARG A 245 14.61 -15.99 12.69
N LEU A 246 13.45 -15.82 13.30
CA LEU A 246 13.10 -14.59 14.01
C LEU A 246 13.70 -14.64 15.43
N PRO A 247 14.03 -13.49 16.04
CA PRO A 247 14.41 -13.40 17.44
C PRO A 247 13.32 -14.02 18.32
N ALA A 248 13.75 -14.66 19.42
CA ALA A 248 12.83 -15.32 20.37
C ALA A 248 11.88 -14.30 21.04
N GLU A 249 12.39 -13.10 21.31
CA GLU A 249 11.62 -12.00 21.87
C GLU A 249 11.23 -11.03 20.77
N ASN A 250 9.94 -10.73 20.71
CA ASN A 250 9.41 -9.70 19.82
C ASN A 250 8.78 -8.60 20.67
N PRO A 251 9.40 -7.41 20.76
CA PRO A 251 8.89 -6.29 21.55
C PRO A 251 7.48 -5.85 21.16
N MET A 252 7.14 -5.94 19.85
CA MET A 252 5.81 -5.63 19.35
C MET A 252 4.79 -6.68 19.80
N ALA A 253 5.14 -7.98 19.71
CA ALA A 253 4.26 -9.05 20.16
C ALA A 253 4.02 -8.99 21.68
N ALA A 254 5.00 -8.57 22.47
CA ALA A 254 4.88 -8.42 23.92
C ALA A 254 3.76 -7.44 24.33
N GLN A 255 3.44 -6.44 23.51
CA GLN A 255 2.34 -5.50 23.76
C GLN A 255 0.95 -6.17 23.67
N PHE A 256 0.85 -7.25 22.91
CA PHE A 256 -0.39 -7.97 22.62
C PHE A 256 -0.49 -9.32 23.35
N VAL A 257 0.48 -9.63 24.20
CA VAL A 257 0.47 -10.86 25.01
C VAL A 257 -0.27 -10.60 26.32
N ASP A 258 -1.34 -11.33 26.56
CA ASP A 258 -2.01 -11.35 27.87
C ASP A 258 -1.10 -12.04 28.90
N HIS A 259 -0.81 -11.37 30.01
CA HIS A 259 -0.02 -11.90 31.12
C HIS A 259 -0.87 -12.78 32.04
N GLY A 260 -1.44 -13.87 31.48
CA GLY A 260 -1.80 -15.07 32.24
C GLY A 260 -2.86 -14.93 33.32
N LYS A 261 -3.82 -14.00 33.26
CA LYS A 261 -5.00 -14.05 34.09
C LYS A 261 -6.06 -14.91 33.41
N GLU A 262 -6.55 -15.95 34.10
CA GLU A 262 -7.72 -16.70 33.70
C GLU A 262 -8.95 -15.76 33.67
N ARG A 263 -9.12 -15.06 32.55
CA ARG A 263 -10.29 -14.25 32.27
C ARG A 263 -11.21 -15.02 31.35
N SER A 264 -12.51 -14.93 31.62
CA SER A 264 -13.51 -15.44 30.68
C SER A 264 -13.29 -14.73 29.33
N LEU A 265 -13.17 -15.46 28.23
CA LEU A 265 -13.02 -14.87 26.90
C LEU A 265 -14.30 -14.09 26.52
N PRO A 266 -14.20 -12.99 25.75
CA PRO A 266 -15.37 -12.30 25.22
C PRO A 266 -16.12 -13.18 24.21
N GLY A 267 -17.39 -12.89 23.96
CA GLY A 267 -18.15 -13.60 22.92
C GLY A 267 -17.52 -13.39 21.52
N PHE A 268 -17.41 -14.48 20.74
CA PHE A 268 -16.82 -14.45 19.40
C PHE A 268 -17.47 -13.39 18.51
N TRP A 269 -18.80 -13.35 18.42
CA TRP A 269 -19.52 -12.42 17.57
C TRP A 269 -19.33 -10.95 17.97
N LEU A 270 -19.28 -10.67 19.29
CA LEU A 270 -19.02 -9.33 19.80
C LEU A 270 -17.61 -8.86 19.43
N THR A 271 -16.62 -9.75 19.57
CA THR A 271 -15.24 -9.45 19.21
C THR A 271 -15.10 -9.23 17.70
N LEU A 272 -15.67 -10.14 16.91
CA LEU A 272 -15.63 -10.05 15.44
C LEU A 272 -16.32 -8.76 14.96
N PHE A 273 -17.49 -8.44 15.51
CA PHE A 273 -18.19 -7.18 15.22
C PHE A 273 -17.32 -5.96 15.53
N THR A 274 -16.69 -5.93 16.73
CA THR A 274 -15.84 -4.79 17.14
C THR A 274 -14.66 -4.58 16.20
N ILE A 275 -14.03 -5.66 15.72
CA ILE A 275 -12.87 -5.60 14.81
C ILE A 275 -13.31 -5.19 13.41
N LEU A 276 -14.41 -5.77 12.91
CA LEU A 276 -14.88 -5.51 11.55
C LEU A 276 -15.68 -4.22 11.43
N PHE A 277 -16.05 -3.58 12.54
CA PHE A 277 -16.85 -2.37 12.52
C PHE A 277 -16.17 -1.20 11.77
N PRO A 278 -14.90 -0.86 12.03
CA PRO A 278 -14.17 0.13 11.22
C PRO A 278 -14.14 -0.25 9.73
N VAL A 279 -13.87 -1.53 9.43
CA VAL A 279 -13.86 -2.07 8.07
C VAL A 279 -15.21 -1.89 7.38
N GLY A 280 -16.30 -2.15 8.10
CA GLY A 280 -17.67 -1.92 7.62
C GLY A 280 -17.97 -0.43 7.34
N LEU A 281 -17.50 0.48 8.19
CA LEU A 281 -17.64 1.92 7.97
C LEU A 281 -16.85 2.37 6.72
N MET A 282 -15.62 1.89 6.54
CA MET A 282 -14.82 2.17 5.35
C MET A 282 -15.50 1.66 4.07
N LEU A 283 -16.10 0.46 4.11
CA LEU A 283 -16.87 -0.09 3.00
C LEU A 283 -18.11 0.77 2.67
N ILE A 284 -18.81 1.26 3.69
CA ILE A 284 -19.94 2.19 3.50
C ILE A 284 -19.44 3.50 2.87
N GLY A 285 -18.32 4.05 3.34
CA GLY A 285 -17.72 5.27 2.80
C GLY A 285 -17.29 5.13 1.34
N SER A 286 -16.65 4.02 0.99
CA SER A 286 -16.24 3.75 -0.40
C SER A 286 -17.43 3.54 -1.35
N SER A 287 -18.60 3.19 -0.80
CA SER A 287 -19.86 3.00 -1.54
C SER A 287 -20.79 4.22 -1.46
N ALA A 288 -20.36 5.31 -0.85
CA ALA A 288 -21.24 6.45 -0.52
C ALA A 288 -21.91 7.08 -1.76
N ASP A 289 -21.17 7.17 -2.88
CA ASP A 289 -21.69 7.75 -4.13
C ASP A 289 -22.74 6.84 -4.82
N ALA A 290 -22.69 5.54 -4.55
CA ALA A 290 -23.69 4.58 -5.01
C ALA A 290 -24.93 4.54 -4.07
N LEU A 291 -24.74 4.86 -2.80
CA LEU A 291 -25.79 4.78 -1.76
C LEU A 291 -26.60 6.09 -1.61
N SER A 292 -26.05 7.21 -2.07
CA SER A 292 -26.66 8.54 -1.87
C SER A 292 -26.27 9.52 -2.98
N THR A 293 -27.02 10.60 -3.11
CA THR A 293 -26.73 11.65 -4.11
C THR A 293 -25.38 12.29 -3.83
N PRO A 294 -24.42 12.23 -4.78
CA PRO A 294 -23.10 12.83 -4.63
C PRO A 294 -23.15 14.31 -4.23
N GLY A 295 -22.34 14.70 -3.25
CA GLY A 295 -22.31 16.07 -2.73
C GLY A 295 -23.44 16.44 -1.76
N GLY A 296 -24.44 15.59 -1.56
CA GLY A 296 -25.48 15.78 -0.55
C GLY A 296 -24.97 15.60 0.89
N ALA A 297 -25.71 16.13 1.87
CA ALA A 297 -25.33 16.03 3.28
C ALA A 297 -25.15 14.59 3.77
N VAL A 298 -26.02 13.67 3.32
CA VAL A 298 -25.91 12.24 3.65
C VAL A 298 -24.64 11.64 3.03
N ASN A 299 -24.36 11.96 1.77
CA ASN A 299 -23.16 11.50 1.07
C ASN A 299 -21.88 11.96 1.78
N GLN A 300 -21.80 13.26 2.11
CA GLN A 300 -20.67 13.80 2.87
C GLN A 300 -20.53 13.15 4.25
N GLY A 301 -21.64 12.87 4.93
CA GLY A 301 -21.65 12.13 6.20
C GLY A 301 -21.13 10.71 6.07
N LEU A 302 -21.51 9.99 5.00
CA LEU A 302 -21.02 8.62 4.72
C LEU A 302 -19.52 8.63 4.39
N HIS A 303 -19.04 9.58 3.58
CA HIS A 303 -17.61 9.75 3.32
C HIS A 303 -16.83 10.08 4.60
N LEU A 304 -17.37 10.93 5.48
CA LEU A 304 -16.71 11.28 6.73
C LEU A 304 -16.56 10.06 7.66
N VAL A 305 -17.65 9.31 7.91
CA VAL A 305 -17.59 8.15 8.83
C VAL A 305 -16.82 6.98 8.23
N GLY A 306 -16.75 6.90 6.90
CA GLY A 306 -16.02 5.89 6.18
C GLY A 306 -14.57 6.26 5.89
N ASN A 307 -14.14 7.49 6.22
CA ASN A 307 -12.73 7.86 6.18
C ASN A 307 -11.93 6.99 7.16
N ASP A 308 -10.73 6.54 6.78
CA ASP A 308 -9.95 5.56 7.53
C ASP A 308 -9.69 5.98 8.97
N ASP A 309 -9.28 7.24 9.18
CA ASP A 309 -8.99 7.77 10.52
C ASP A 309 -10.25 7.85 11.38
N MET A 310 -11.37 8.31 10.80
CA MET A 310 -12.66 8.41 11.50
C MET A 310 -13.25 7.02 11.79
N ALA A 311 -13.19 6.10 10.86
CA ALA A 311 -13.66 4.73 11.05
C ALA A 311 -12.85 4.03 12.15
N LEU A 312 -11.53 4.18 12.16
CA LEU A 312 -10.68 3.64 13.21
C LEU A 312 -10.95 4.31 14.57
N LEU A 313 -11.12 5.64 14.61
CA LEU A 313 -11.46 6.34 15.85
C LEU A 313 -12.79 5.81 16.44
N ILE A 314 -13.83 5.69 15.62
CA ILE A 314 -15.11 5.14 16.04
C ILE A 314 -14.95 3.69 16.51
N GLY A 315 -14.15 2.87 15.80
CA GLY A 315 -13.84 1.50 16.18
C GLY A 315 -13.11 1.40 17.53
N VAL A 316 -12.15 2.28 17.79
CA VAL A 316 -11.44 2.36 19.08
C VAL A 316 -12.42 2.71 20.20
N LEU A 317 -13.25 3.74 20.02
CA LEU A 317 -14.26 4.14 21.01
C LEU A 317 -15.27 3.01 21.28
N LEU A 318 -15.70 2.32 20.23
CA LEU A 318 -16.54 1.12 20.35
C LEU A 318 -15.83 0.04 21.15
N SER A 319 -14.54 -0.22 20.90
CA SER A 319 -13.75 -1.22 21.62
C SER A 319 -13.59 -0.90 23.11
N PHE A 320 -13.49 0.39 23.48
CA PHE A 320 -13.45 0.82 24.87
C PHE A 320 -14.75 0.44 25.62
N PHE A 321 -15.87 0.40 24.91
CA PHE A 321 -17.13 -0.06 25.45
C PHE A 321 -17.24 -1.58 25.43
N THR A 322 -17.16 -2.22 24.25
CA THR A 322 -17.41 -3.66 24.04
C THR A 322 -16.36 -4.56 24.68
N LEU A 323 -15.07 -4.24 24.46
CA LEU A 323 -13.93 -5.01 24.95
C LEU A 323 -13.34 -4.42 26.25
N GLY A 324 -13.74 -3.19 26.61
CA GLY A 324 -13.30 -2.50 27.83
C GLY A 324 -14.35 -2.56 28.94
N ARG A 325 -15.34 -1.67 28.90
CA ARG A 325 -16.34 -1.49 29.98
C ARG A 325 -17.18 -2.75 30.21
N MET A 326 -17.66 -3.37 29.15
CA MET A 326 -18.44 -4.62 29.26
C MET A 326 -17.61 -5.78 29.85
N ARG A 327 -16.26 -5.68 29.80
CA ARG A 327 -15.33 -6.64 30.40
C ARG A 327 -14.89 -6.27 31.81
N GLY A 328 -15.47 -5.22 32.40
CA GLY A 328 -15.18 -4.77 33.75
C GLY A 328 -13.94 -3.89 33.89
N PHE A 329 -13.32 -3.44 32.79
CA PHE A 329 -12.18 -2.50 32.87
C PHE A 329 -12.63 -1.12 33.35
N THR A 330 -11.86 -0.54 34.24
CA THR A 330 -12.05 0.84 34.68
C THR A 330 -11.58 1.82 33.59
N ARG A 331 -12.03 3.08 33.70
CA ARG A 331 -11.54 4.16 32.81
C ARG A 331 -10.03 4.33 32.91
N ALA A 332 -9.47 4.25 34.13
CA ALA A 332 -8.04 4.33 34.37
C ALA A 332 -7.26 3.17 33.69
N THR A 333 -7.81 1.97 33.71
CA THR A 333 -7.22 0.80 33.04
C THR A 333 -7.21 0.98 31.50
N ILE A 334 -8.33 1.44 30.92
CA ILE A 334 -8.43 1.70 29.48
C ILE A 334 -7.44 2.80 29.06
N LEU A 335 -7.35 3.91 29.83
CA LEU A 335 -6.37 4.97 29.58
C LEU A 335 -4.94 4.45 29.64
N ARG A 336 -4.63 3.62 30.63
CA ARG A 336 -3.31 3.00 30.73
C ARG A 336 -2.97 2.18 29.49
N PHE A 337 -3.87 1.31 29.03
CA PHE A 337 -3.68 0.49 27.84
C PHE A 337 -3.46 1.36 26.58
N SER A 338 -4.24 2.43 26.44
CA SER A 338 -4.10 3.38 25.33
C SER A 338 -2.74 4.10 25.32
N ASN A 339 -2.18 4.42 26.50
CA ASN A 339 -0.89 5.08 26.61
C ASN A 339 0.29 4.10 26.42
N GLU A 340 0.19 2.88 26.97
CA GLU A 340 1.25 1.86 26.89
C GLU A 340 1.55 1.45 25.44
N CYS A 341 0.57 1.47 24.54
CA CYS A 341 0.77 1.02 23.15
C CYS A 341 1.39 2.10 22.24
N LEU A 342 1.42 3.38 22.64
CA LEU A 342 1.93 4.46 21.79
C LEU A 342 3.47 4.53 21.75
N ALA A 343 4.15 4.31 22.88
CA ALA A 343 5.60 4.44 22.93
C ALA A 343 6.35 3.50 21.97
N PRO A 344 6.01 2.20 21.89
CA PRO A 344 6.66 1.30 20.95
C PRO A 344 6.37 1.61 19.47
N THR A 345 5.25 2.25 19.15
CA THR A 345 4.90 2.61 17.78
C THR A 345 5.66 3.83 17.26
N ALA A 346 6.24 4.66 18.15
CA ALA A 346 6.97 5.87 17.75
C ALA A 346 8.15 5.58 16.83
N THR A 347 8.92 4.51 17.09
CA THR A 347 10.05 4.11 16.23
C THR A 347 9.57 3.72 14.84
N ILE A 348 8.48 2.96 14.75
CA ILE A 348 7.88 2.54 13.47
C ILE A 348 7.46 3.78 12.69
N THR A 349 6.73 4.67 13.35
CA THR A 349 6.21 5.91 12.74
C THR A 349 7.36 6.75 12.16
N LEU A 350 8.46 6.95 12.92
CA LEU A 350 9.62 7.70 12.44
C LEU A 350 10.30 7.04 11.23
N LEU A 351 10.45 5.71 11.23
CA LEU A 351 11.06 4.98 10.11
C LEU A 351 10.20 5.04 8.86
N VAL A 352 8.90 4.87 9.00
CA VAL A 352 7.94 4.99 7.90
C VAL A 352 7.98 6.42 7.32
N GLY A 353 8.00 7.44 8.18
CA GLY A 353 8.17 8.83 7.77
C GLY A 353 9.46 9.07 6.98
N ALA A 354 10.60 8.58 7.49
CA ALA A 354 11.89 8.71 6.81
C ALA A 354 11.91 7.99 5.44
N GLY A 355 11.25 6.82 5.34
CA GLY A 355 11.03 6.13 4.06
C GLY A 355 10.26 6.99 3.06
N GLY A 356 9.21 7.67 3.52
CA GLY A 356 8.46 8.64 2.71
C GLY A 356 9.30 9.85 2.27
N GLY A 357 10.17 10.35 3.17
CA GLY A 357 11.16 11.39 2.83
C GLY A 357 12.10 10.96 1.72
N PHE A 358 12.66 9.75 1.81
CA PHE A 358 13.51 9.18 0.76
C PHE A 358 12.74 9.01 -0.57
N GLY A 359 11.50 8.50 -0.52
CA GLY A 359 10.64 8.38 -1.70
C GLY A 359 10.36 9.73 -2.36
N ARG A 360 10.17 10.79 -1.58
CA ARG A 360 9.98 12.16 -2.09
C ARG A 360 11.23 12.69 -2.79
N ILE A 361 12.40 12.47 -2.23
CA ILE A 361 13.67 12.85 -2.88
C ILE A 361 13.84 12.11 -4.23
N LEU A 362 13.48 10.82 -4.30
CA LEU A 362 13.50 10.07 -5.57
C LEU A 362 12.56 10.67 -6.62
N GLN A 363 11.41 11.23 -6.21
CA GLN A 363 10.49 11.91 -7.12
C GLN A 363 11.06 13.27 -7.56
N ASP A 364 11.44 14.11 -6.62
CA ASP A 364 11.85 15.50 -6.87
C ASP A 364 13.23 15.58 -7.57
N SER A 365 14.05 14.51 -7.50
CA SER A 365 15.33 14.39 -8.23
C SER A 365 15.21 14.13 -9.74
N GLY A 366 13.98 13.97 -10.26
CA GLY A 366 13.74 13.69 -11.68
C GLY A 366 13.87 12.21 -12.08
N VAL A 367 14.16 11.32 -11.14
CA VAL A 367 14.26 9.86 -11.40
C VAL A 367 12.96 9.30 -11.97
N ALA A 368 11.81 9.72 -11.43
CA ALA A 368 10.51 9.26 -11.91
C ALA A 368 10.28 9.65 -13.39
N GLN A 369 10.62 10.88 -13.77
CA GLN A 369 10.50 11.38 -15.14
C GLN A 369 11.46 10.64 -16.09
N ALA A 370 12.67 10.34 -15.66
CA ALA A 370 13.64 9.57 -16.42
C ALA A 370 13.11 8.15 -16.72
N ILE A 371 12.53 7.49 -15.71
CA ILE A 371 11.92 6.16 -15.86
C ILE A 371 10.75 6.19 -16.87
N ILE A 372 9.85 7.17 -16.75
CA ILE A 372 8.72 7.34 -17.68
C ILE A 372 9.23 7.55 -19.11
N GLY A 373 10.24 8.42 -19.30
CA GLY A 373 10.84 8.69 -20.61
C GLY A 373 11.38 7.42 -21.28
N VAL A 374 12.10 6.58 -20.54
CA VAL A 374 12.63 5.29 -21.05
C VAL A 374 11.50 4.33 -21.41
N ALA A 375 10.48 4.21 -20.56
CA ALA A 375 9.39 3.26 -20.75
C ALA A 375 8.50 3.58 -21.98
N LEU A 376 8.21 4.88 -22.23
CA LEU A 376 7.36 5.30 -23.35
C LEU A 376 8.01 5.08 -24.73
N HIS A 377 9.34 5.01 -24.81
CA HIS A 377 10.04 4.70 -26.07
C HIS A 377 10.10 3.21 -26.39
N SER A 378 9.61 2.35 -25.49
CA SER A 378 9.57 0.91 -25.70
C SER A 378 8.30 0.50 -26.47
N HIS A 379 8.45 -0.30 -27.55
CA HIS A 379 7.30 -0.86 -28.31
C HIS A 379 6.73 -2.09 -27.60
N VAL A 380 6.31 -1.94 -26.35
CA VAL A 380 5.82 -3.03 -25.50
C VAL A 380 4.30 -3.13 -25.58
N PRO A 381 3.69 -4.32 -25.60
CA PRO A 381 2.23 -4.49 -25.52
C PRO A 381 1.64 -3.71 -24.33
N LEU A 382 0.45 -3.12 -24.53
CA LEU A 382 -0.10 -2.13 -23.61
C LEU A 382 -0.31 -2.64 -22.18
N LEU A 383 -0.71 -3.90 -22.00
CA LEU A 383 -0.80 -4.54 -20.69
C LEU A 383 0.56 -4.61 -19.99
N LEU A 384 1.59 -4.97 -20.73
CA LEU A 384 2.94 -5.06 -20.20
C LEU A 384 3.53 -3.67 -19.94
N LEU A 385 3.22 -2.68 -20.79
CA LEU A 385 3.60 -1.28 -20.58
C LEU A 385 2.97 -0.74 -19.30
N ALA A 386 1.67 -0.96 -19.08
CA ALA A 386 0.96 -0.53 -17.89
C ALA A 386 1.57 -1.12 -16.62
N TRP A 387 1.84 -2.43 -16.63
CA TRP A 387 2.52 -3.12 -15.54
C TRP A 387 3.94 -2.59 -15.33
N THR A 388 4.73 -2.45 -16.39
CA THR A 388 6.12 -2.00 -16.29
C THR A 388 6.23 -0.58 -15.75
N LEU A 389 5.39 0.34 -16.24
CA LEU A 389 5.35 1.71 -15.73
C LEU A 389 4.97 1.74 -14.24
N ALA A 390 3.92 1.02 -13.84
CA ALA A 390 3.54 0.93 -12.45
C ALA A 390 4.65 0.30 -11.59
N ALA A 391 5.32 -0.74 -12.10
CA ALA A 391 6.44 -1.40 -11.42
C ALA A 391 7.63 -0.44 -11.21
N LEU A 392 8.03 0.27 -12.24
CA LEU A 392 9.13 1.25 -12.17
C LEU A 392 8.78 2.43 -11.26
N MET A 393 7.52 2.92 -11.35
CA MET A 393 7.04 3.96 -10.45
C MET A 393 6.98 3.48 -9.00
N ARG A 394 6.60 2.23 -8.74
CA ARG A 394 6.63 1.63 -7.40
C ARG A 394 8.03 1.62 -6.82
N LEU A 395 9.02 1.17 -7.59
CA LEU A 395 10.42 1.17 -7.18
C LEU A 395 10.94 2.59 -6.89
N ALA A 396 10.53 3.58 -7.69
CA ALA A 396 10.97 4.97 -7.52
C ALA A 396 10.26 5.68 -6.35
N THR A 397 8.95 5.48 -6.17
CA THR A 397 8.15 6.30 -5.24
C THR A 397 7.90 5.63 -3.88
N GLY A 398 7.98 4.31 -3.82
CA GLY A 398 7.67 3.51 -2.63
C GLY A 398 6.17 3.42 -2.31
N SER A 399 5.30 4.05 -3.09
CA SER A 399 3.84 4.06 -2.87
C SER A 399 3.11 3.33 -3.99
N SER A 400 2.40 2.26 -3.64
CA SER A 400 1.55 1.52 -4.59
C SER A 400 0.47 2.40 -5.20
N THR A 401 -0.21 3.22 -4.39
CA THR A 401 -1.28 4.12 -4.86
C THR A 401 -0.73 5.16 -5.85
N VAL A 402 0.42 5.79 -5.55
CA VAL A 402 1.06 6.77 -6.44
C VAL A 402 1.53 6.10 -7.73
N ALA A 403 2.14 4.92 -7.63
CA ALA A 403 2.60 4.16 -8.78
C ALA A 403 1.44 3.79 -9.71
N MET A 404 0.34 3.31 -9.15
CA MET A 404 -0.85 2.91 -9.88
C MET A 404 -1.51 4.09 -10.59
N THR A 405 -1.77 5.19 -9.88
CA THR A 405 -2.44 6.36 -10.43
C THR A 405 -1.61 7.07 -11.49
N THR A 406 -0.29 7.17 -11.28
CA THR A 406 0.64 7.75 -12.25
C THR A 406 0.71 6.91 -13.53
N ALA A 407 0.91 5.61 -13.40
CA ALA A 407 0.97 4.71 -14.56
C ALA A 407 -0.37 4.68 -15.31
N ALA A 408 -1.50 4.61 -14.61
CA ALA A 408 -2.82 4.67 -15.23
C ALA A 408 -3.04 6.00 -15.98
N GLY A 409 -2.67 7.13 -15.38
CA GLY A 409 -2.78 8.46 -16.01
C GLY A 409 -1.96 8.58 -17.31
N ILE A 410 -0.78 7.94 -17.38
CA ILE A 410 0.09 7.93 -18.56
C ILE A 410 -0.45 6.98 -19.64
N VAL A 411 -0.92 5.80 -19.26
CA VAL A 411 -1.34 4.76 -20.20
C VAL A 411 -2.78 4.99 -20.73
N ALA A 412 -3.66 5.59 -19.93
CA ALA A 412 -5.07 5.75 -20.30
C ALA A 412 -5.29 6.52 -21.61
N PRO A 413 -4.62 7.64 -21.91
CA PRO A 413 -4.76 8.31 -23.20
C PRO A 413 -4.42 7.39 -24.39
N ILE A 414 -3.40 6.54 -24.24
CA ILE A 414 -2.97 5.59 -25.26
C ILE A 414 -4.02 4.49 -25.40
N ALA A 415 -4.48 3.93 -24.27
CA ALA A 415 -5.45 2.86 -24.20
C ALA A 415 -6.81 3.24 -24.82
N LEU A 416 -7.31 4.45 -24.57
CA LEU A 416 -8.59 4.92 -25.06
C LEU A 416 -8.62 5.09 -26.60
N HIS A 417 -7.45 5.18 -27.25
CA HIS A 417 -7.32 5.27 -28.70
C HIS A 417 -6.90 3.95 -29.36
N SER A 418 -6.68 2.90 -28.56
CA SER A 418 -6.24 1.58 -29.04
C SER A 418 -7.43 0.62 -29.14
N ALA A 419 -7.65 0.04 -30.32
CA ALA A 419 -8.70 -0.97 -30.51
C ALA A 419 -8.32 -2.32 -29.84
N GLY A 420 -9.32 -3.03 -29.30
CA GLY A 420 -9.13 -4.38 -28.76
C GLY A 420 -8.47 -4.44 -27.37
N VAL A 421 -8.42 -3.33 -26.63
CA VAL A 421 -7.89 -3.29 -25.27
C VAL A 421 -9.02 -3.36 -24.27
N HIS A 422 -8.91 -4.26 -23.29
CA HIS A 422 -9.84 -4.38 -22.16
C HIS A 422 -9.42 -3.47 -21.01
N PRO A 423 -10.14 -2.36 -20.73
CA PRO A 423 -9.78 -1.42 -19.67
C PRO A 423 -9.66 -2.08 -18.29
N GLU A 424 -10.49 -3.09 -18.02
CA GLU A 424 -10.48 -3.86 -16.78
C GLU A 424 -9.14 -4.57 -16.56
N LEU A 425 -8.61 -5.19 -17.63
CA LEU A 425 -7.33 -5.90 -17.57
C LEU A 425 -6.16 -4.91 -17.44
N LEU A 426 -6.27 -3.72 -18.04
CA LEU A 426 -5.28 -2.65 -17.83
C LEU A 426 -5.26 -2.19 -16.37
N ALA A 427 -6.41 -1.99 -15.75
CA ALA A 427 -6.49 -1.62 -14.34
C ALA A 427 -5.82 -2.67 -13.45
N ILE A 428 -6.08 -3.97 -13.72
CA ILE A 428 -5.48 -5.09 -12.98
C ILE A 428 -3.97 -5.19 -13.26
N ALA A 429 -3.51 -5.05 -14.50
CA ALA A 429 -2.08 -5.08 -14.84
C ALA A 429 -1.33 -3.92 -14.16
N THR A 430 -1.90 -2.71 -14.18
CA THR A 430 -1.34 -1.53 -13.49
C THR A 430 -1.27 -1.77 -11.98
N GLY A 431 -2.35 -2.30 -11.41
CA GLY A 431 -2.41 -2.68 -10.00
C GLY A 431 -1.36 -3.73 -9.64
N ALA A 432 -1.22 -4.78 -10.45
CA ALA A 432 -0.19 -5.79 -10.27
C ALA A 432 1.22 -5.20 -10.30
N GLY A 433 1.52 -4.28 -11.23
CA GLY A 433 2.80 -3.59 -11.30
C GLY A 433 3.08 -2.75 -10.07
N SER A 434 2.06 -2.09 -9.53
CA SER A 434 2.19 -1.22 -8.36
C SER A 434 2.53 -1.96 -7.05
N LEU A 435 2.42 -3.27 -7.02
CA LEU A 435 2.75 -4.10 -5.86
C LEU A 435 4.20 -4.60 -5.87
N ILE A 436 4.92 -4.53 -7.00
CA ILE A 436 6.22 -5.16 -7.11
C ILE A 436 7.22 -4.67 -6.07
N PHE A 437 8.00 -5.59 -5.54
CA PHE A 437 9.21 -5.38 -4.76
C PHE A 437 9.17 -4.18 -3.80
N SER A 438 8.20 -4.18 -2.87
CA SER A 438 8.18 -3.23 -1.76
C SER A 438 9.51 -3.27 -1.01
N HIS A 439 10.17 -2.11 -0.88
CA HIS A 439 11.50 -2.00 -0.24
C HIS A 439 11.58 -0.79 0.71
N VAL A 440 12.77 -0.36 1.02
CA VAL A 440 13.07 0.59 2.10
C VAL A 440 12.48 2.01 1.92
N ASN A 441 11.95 2.35 0.76
CA ASN A 441 11.21 3.59 0.52
C ASN A 441 9.70 3.48 0.79
N ASP A 442 9.23 2.30 1.20
CA ASP A 442 7.82 1.99 1.42
C ASP A 442 7.47 1.88 2.91
N GLY A 443 6.40 2.54 3.33
CA GLY A 443 5.88 2.45 4.69
C GLY A 443 5.48 1.03 5.10
N GLY A 444 4.85 0.28 4.18
CA GLY A 444 4.47 -1.12 4.40
C GLY A 444 5.67 -2.03 4.68
N PHE A 445 6.81 -1.79 4.00
CA PHE A 445 8.05 -2.51 4.27
C PHE A 445 8.52 -2.36 5.72
N TRP A 446 8.50 -1.13 6.24
CA TRP A 446 8.93 -0.86 7.61
C TRP A 446 7.93 -1.39 8.64
N LEU A 447 6.62 -1.28 8.36
CA LEU A 447 5.61 -1.88 9.23
C LEU A 447 5.81 -3.40 9.37
N VAL A 448 5.91 -4.12 8.26
CA VAL A 448 6.11 -5.57 8.28
C VAL A 448 7.43 -5.93 8.95
N LYS A 449 8.52 -5.20 8.66
CA LYS A 449 9.83 -5.40 9.29
C LYS A 449 9.76 -5.28 10.81
N GLU A 450 9.19 -4.20 11.31
CA GLU A 450 9.20 -3.90 12.74
C GLU A 450 8.25 -4.80 13.52
N TYR A 451 7.02 -4.99 13.05
CA TYR A 451 6.07 -5.86 13.74
C TYR A 451 6.51 -7.33 13.74
N PHE A 452 7.13 -7.81 12.65
CA PHE A 452 7.63 -9.18 12.63
C PHE A 452 9.03 -9.32 13.28
N ASN A 453 9.62 -8.23 13.74
CA ASN A 453 10.96 -8.16 14.32
C ASN A 453 12.03 -8.77 13.40
N MET A 454 11.99 -8.38 12.12
CA MET A 454 12.89 -8.85 11.07
C MET A 454 14.05 -7.88 10.84
N SER A 455 15.18 -8.41 10.40
CA SER A 455 16.22 -7.59 9.76
C SER A 455 15.76 -7.14 8.36
N VAL A 456 16.37 -6.07 7.82
CA VAL A 456 16.10 -5.61 6.44
C VAL A 456 16.27 -6.75 5.44
N ALA A 457 17.33 -7.55 5.56
CA ALA A 457 17.58 -8.69 4.68
C ALA A 457 16.50 -9.77 4.79
N GLN A 458 15.96 -10.03 5.99
CA GLN A 458 14.85 -10.97 6.18
C GLN A 458 13.56 -10.41 5.59
N THR A 459 13.30 -9.12 5.74
CA THR A 459 12.11 -8.46 5.17
C THR A 459 12.14 -8.50 3.64
N ILE A 460 13.29 -8.26 3.03
CA ILE A 460 13.46 -8.41 1.58
C ILE A 460 13.16 -9.85 1.14
N LYS A 461 13.72 -10.84 1.85
CA LYS A 461 13.51 -12.27 1.54
C LYS A 461 12.08 -12.75 1.77
N THR A 462 11.30 -12.09 2.60
CA THR A 462 9.92 -12.48 2.91
C THR A 462 8.92 -11.57 2.22
N TRP A 463 8.79 -10.33 2.69
CA TRP A 463 7.82 -9.36 2.24
C TRP A 463 8.06 -8.89 0.80
N SER A 464 9.27 -8.40 0.47
CA SER A 464 9.54 -7.89 -0.88
C SER A 464 9.42 -8.98 -1.95
N VAL A 465 9.83 -10.22 -1.64
CA VAL A 465 9.64 -11.37 -2.54
C VAL A 465 8.17 -11.77 -2.62
N CYS A 466 7.41 -11.72 -1.52
CA CYS A 466 5.95 -11.97 -1.54
C CYS A 466 5.24 -10.99 -2.49
N GLU A 467 5.52 -9.70 -2.36
CA GLU A 467 5.00 -8.64 -3.24
C GLU A 467 5.38 -8.87 -4.70
N THR A 468 6.63 -9.27 -4.95
CA THR A 468 7.11 -9.59 -6.29
C THR A 468 6.37 -10.80 -6.88
N ILE A 469 6.14 -11.83 -6.08
CA ILE A 469 5.38 -13.01 -6.51
C ILE A 469 3.93 -12.61 -6.85
N ILE A 470 3.27 -11.79 -6.01
CA ILE A 470 1.93 -11.28 -6.31
C ILE A 470 1.94 -10.54 -7.64
N SER A 471 2.85 -9.59 -7.81
CA SER A 471 2.94 -8.74 -9.00
C SER A 471 3.13 -9.56 -10.28
N VAL A 472 4.09 -10.47 -10.29
CA VAL A 472 4.42 -11.30 -11.47
C VAL A 472 3.32 -12.31 -11.75
N THR A 473 2.80 -13.01 -10.74
CA THR A 473 1.73 -13.99 -10.95
C THR A 473 0.44 -13.32 -11.40
N ALA A 474 0.11 -12.16 -10.84
CA ALA A 474 -1.05 -11.38 -11.27
C ALA A 474 -0.90 -10.92 -12.74
N LEU A 475 0.28 -10.45 -13.16
CA LEU A 475 0.54 -10.14 -14.56
C LEU A 475 0.34 -11.37 -15.47
N VAL A 476 0.93 -12.51 -15.10
CA VAL A 476 0.82 -13.76 -15.89
C VAL A 476 -0.65 -14.17 -16.05
N PHE A 477 -1.42 -14.16 -14.95
CA PHE A 477 -2.84 -14.49 -15.01
C PHE A 477 -3.66 -13.44 -15.79
N THR A 478 -3.30 -12.15 -15.70
CA THR A 478 -3.95 -11.08 -16.47
C THR A 478 -3.70 -11.26 -17.97
N VAL A 479 -2.45 -11.57 -18.36
CA VAL A 479 -2.12 -11.86 -19.76
C VAL A 479 -2.80 -13.15 -20.24
N ALA A 480 -2.83 -14.19 -19.43
CA ALA A 480 -3.56 -15.41 -19.78
C ALA A 480 -5.06 -15.15 -19.96
N LEU A 481 -5.65 -14.33 -19.08
CA LEU A 481 -7.06 -13.93 -19.19
C LEU A 481 -7.33 -13.09 -20.45
N SER A 482 -6.41 -12.21 -20.85
CA SER A 482 -6.55 -11.41 -22.07
C SER A 482 -6.55 -12.24 -23.37
N CYS A 483 -6.11 -13.50 -23.33
CA CYS A 483 -6.20 -14.40 -24.47
C CYS A 483 -7.56 -15.10 -24.59
N VAL A 484 -8.42 -14.98 -23.58
CA VAL A 484 -9.71 -15.70 -23.50
C VAL A 484 -10.89 -14.73 -23.53
N VAL A 485 -10.69 -13.50 -23.13
CA VAL A 485 -11.69 -12.42 -23.09
C VAL A 485 -11.47 -11.46 -24.24
#